data_b3607b4d20bc256fad9258af948fe9ec
#
_entry.id   b3607b4d20bc256fad9258af948fe9ec
#
_cell.length_a   1.000
_cell.length_b   1.000
_cell.length_c   1.000
_cell.angle_alpha   90.00
_cell.angle_beta   90.00
_cell.angle_gamma   90.00
#
_symmetry.space_group_name_H-M   'P 1'
#
loop_
_entity.id
_entity.type
_entity.pdbx_description
1 polymer ?
#
loop_
_entity_poly.entity_id
_entity_poly.type
_entity_poly.pdbx_seq_one_letter_code
_entity_poly.pdbx_strand_id
1 'polypeptide(L)'
;MLKKIFTVFAICFAFVLSAHAELKVDIVAGALEPTSVAVQKFEMANGVSGSDAKQIREVVEADLKRTGLFRIVSHDAFPEYVKMGEMPKFKSWMAIKTQVLVQARMNVESGGKYKLEFFVWDINGTEQIEAQSLVASKKSIRRMAHIMADAIYERLTGELGYFDTQIVFIAETGPVHKRIKRMAIMDYDGYGMRYLSDEKTFVMSPHFSPNMQTIVFLSYRDEDPMVWSLDLDTGEQRRLGQFGGMNFAPRFSPDGTKVALSLVKDGITHLYEYDIENKTLRQLTFGNSINTSPSYSPDGKKLAFNSDRSGRQQIHVLDLDSLAEQRITYGAGRYATPAWSPDGQFIAFTKIADDTFYVGIMDPRGRNEKILAGGWFMEAPSWAPGSRRIVYYETERALDDVERISHIRSVDITGQNIYDIDLPDNINGVEPTWSPRLM
;
A
#
# COMPACT_ATOMS: atom_id res chain seq x y z
N MET A 1 71.48 -4.05 42.30
CA MET A 1 70.62 -4.34 41.15
C MET A 1 69.19 -4.16 41.59
N LEU A 2 68.62 -2.96 41.36
CA LEU A 2 67.23 -2.61 41.74
C LEU A 2 66.32 -2.93 40.57
N LYS A 3 65.31 -3.80 40.74
CA LYS A 3 64.19 -4.00 39.81
C LYS A 3 63.10 -2.98 40.16
N LYS A 4 62.82 -2.06 39.21
CA LYS A 4 61.67 -1.18 39.29
C LYS A 4 60.44 -1.92 38.80
N ILE A 5 59.45 -2.03 39.65
CA ILE A 5 58.10 -2.51 39.35
C ILE A 5 57.29 -1.32 38.91
N PHE A 6 56.84 -1.30 37.64
CA PHE A 6 55.85 -0.33 37.12
C PHE A 6 54.45 -0.92 37.30
N THR A 7 53.66 -0.34 38.21
CA THR A 7 52.25 -0.65 38.35
C THR A 7 51.45 0.21 37.41
N VAL A 8 50.85 -0.40 36.39
CA VAL A 8 49.93 0.28 35.46
C VAL A 8 48.54 0.23 36.07
N PHE A 9 47.99 1.37 36.45
CA PHE A 9 46.60 1.56 36.86
C PHE A 9 45.73 1.64 35.58
N ALA A 10 44.98 0.59 35.26
CA ALA A 10 43.96 0.62 34.22
C ALA A 10 42.66 1.19 34.81
N ILE A 11 42.35 2.44 34.44
CA ILE A 11 41.06 3.06 34.74
C ILE A 11 40.04 2.51 33.71
N CYS A 12 39.19 1.57 34.11
CA CYS A 12 38.03 1.15 33.36
C CYS A 12 36.95 2.25 33.45
N PHE A 13 36.83 3.06 32.40
CA PHE A 13 35.64 3.89 32.19
C PHE A 13 34.50 2.97 31.77
N ALA A 14 33.62 2.62 32.69
CA ALA A 14 32.34 1.99 32.37
C ALA A 14 31.42 3.06 31.75
N PHE A 15 31.31 3.08 30.43
CA PHE A 15 30.23 3.76 29.76
C PHE A 15 28.92 3.01 30.11
N VAL A 16 28.14 3.58 31.03
CA VAL A 16 26.76 3.19 31.23
C VAL A 16 26.00 3.74 30.02
N LEU A 17 25.86 2.93 28.98
CA LEU A 17 24.85 3.15 27.95
C LEU A 17 23.49 3.01 28.62
N SER A 18 22.85 4.13 28.92
CA SER A 18 21.44 4.14 29.29
C SER A 18 20.68 3.60 28.10
N ALA A 19 20.29 2.34 28.15
CA ALA A 19 19.33 1.77 27.23
C ALA A 19 17.99 2.45 27.52
N HIS A 20 17.69 3.53 26.81
CA HIS A 20 16.34 4.06 26.78
C HIS A 20 15.50 3.03 26.04
N ALA A 21 14.48 2.50 26.69
CA ALA A 21 13.51 1.63 26.03
C ALA A 21 12.76 2.52 25.02
N GLU A 22 13.11 2.40 23.75
CA GLU A 22 12.41 3.08 22.68
C GLU A 22 10.97 2.60 22.63
N LEU A 23 10.01 3.52 22.65
CA LEU A 23 8.60 3.16 22.52
C LEU A 23 8.38 2.58 21.12
N LYS A 24 8.22 1.27 21.05
CA LYS A 24 7.85 0.55 19.82
C LYS A 24 6.55 -0.20 20.04
N VAL A 25 5.64 -0.04 19.10
CA VAL A 25 4.42 -0.85 19.05
C VAL A 25 4.82 -2.25 18.58
N ASP A 26 4.64 -3.24 19.44
CA ASP A 26 4.90 -4.63 19.09
C ASP A 26 3.80 -5.16 18.17
N ILE A 27 4.16 -5.46 16.93
CA ILE A 27 3.23 -5.82 15.85
C ILE A 27 3.05 -7.34 15.72
N VAL A 28 3.71 -8.11 16.58
CA VAL A 28 3.66 -9.58 16.55
C VAL A 28 2.36 -10.12 17.15
N ALA A 29 1.69 -10.94 16.40
CA ALA A 29 0.41 -11.63 16.60
C ALA A 29 -0.03 -11.84 18.07
N GLY A 30 -1.15 -11.20 18.43
CA GLY A 30 -1.88 -11.40 19.67
C GLY A 30 -2.62 -10.12 20.03
N ALA A 31 -3.77 -10.18 20.64
CA ALA A 31 -4.59 -9.03 21.01
C ALA A 31 -3.82 -8.05 21.91
N LEU A 32 -3.02 -7.18 21.33
CA LEU A 32 -2.36 -6.09 22.02
C LEU A 32 -3.37 -4.95 22.20
N GLU A 33 -3.39 -4.35 23.37
CA GLU A 33 -4.15 -3.12 23.56
C GLU A 33 -3.58 -2.04 22.63
N PRO A 34 -4.41 -1.40 21.78
CA PRO A 34 -3.94 -0.37 20.88
C PRO A 34 -3.27 0.78 21.62
N THR A 35 -2.13 1.26 21.12
CA THR A 35 -1.41 2.39 21.70
C THR A 35 -2.28 3.63 21.72
N SER A 36 -2.43 4.26 22.88
CA SER A 36 -3.27 5.44 23.03
C SER A 36 -2.55 6.71 22.60
N VAL A 37 -3.10 7.38 21.58
CA VAL A 37 -2.55 8.60 20.97
C VAL A 37 -3.50 9.76 21.18
N ALA A 38 -3.00 10.87 21.74
CA ALA A 38 -3.70 12.13 21.86
C ALA A 38 -3.16 13.10 20.80
N VAL A 39 -4.03 13.59 19.91
CA VAL A 39 -3.67 14.63 18.92
C VAL A 39 -4.35 15.92 19.34
N GLN A 40 -3.57 16.90 19.80
CA GLN A 40 -4.11 18.15 20.28
C GLN A 40 -4.63 19.04 19.13
N LYS A 41 -5.49 20.00 19.48
CA LYS A 41 -5.85 21.09 18.57
C LYS A 41 -4.58 21.84 18.18
N PHE A 42 -4.42 22.11 16.88
CA PHE A 42 -3.23 22.79 16.35
C PHE A 42 -3.21 24.27 16.75
N GLU A 43 -2.05 24.78 17.09
CA GLU A 43 -1.81 26.20 17.17
C GLU A 43 -1.83 26.83 15.79
N MET A 44 -2.43 27.99 15.68
CA MET A 44 -2.60 28.66 14.39
C MET A 44 -2.04 30.07 14.45
N ALA A 45 -1.16 30.41 13.52
CA ALA A 45 -0.77 31.80 13.27
C ALA A 45 -1.85 32.55 12.47
N ASN A 46 -1.75 33.86 12.42
CA ASN A 46 -2.64 34.69 11.61
C ASN A 46 -2.62 34.26 10.14
N GLY A 47 -3.79 34.16 9.53
CA GLY A 47 -3.97 33.76 8.13
C GLY A 47 -4.11 32.24 7.89
N VAL A 48 -4.00 31.40 8.92
CA VAL A 48 -4.35 29.98 8.85
C VAL A 48 -5.85 29.80 9.05
N SER A 49 -6.50 29.02 8.18
CA SER A 49 -7.90 28.65 8.33
C SER A 49 -8.08 27.64 9.46
N GLY A 50 -9.01 27.91 10.38
CA GLY A 50 -9.35 26.96 11.44
C GLY A 50 -9.96 25.65 10.92
N SER A 51 -10.66 25.69 9.78
CA SER A 51 -11.19 24.51 9.10
C SER A 51 -10.06 23.63 8.52
N ASP A 52 -9.01 24.25 7.95
CA ASP A 52 -7.89 23.52 7.37
C ASP A 52 -7.09 22.79 8.46
N ALA A 53 -6.78 23.49 9.57
CA ALA A 53 -6.10 22.90 10.72
C ALA A 53 -6.91 21.76 11.35
N LYS A 54 -8.23 21.92 11.45
CA LYS A 54 -9.14 20.88 11.92
C LYS A 54 -9.12 19.68 10.98
N GLN A 55 -9.20 19.89 9.66
CA GLN A 55 -9.20 18.83 8.65
C GLN A 55 -7.92 18.01 8.71
N ILE A 56 -6.73 18.64 8.79
CA ILE A 56 -5.47 17.92 8.93
C ILE A 56 -5.50 17.02 10.17
N ARG A 57 -5.89 17.54 11.32
CA ARG A 57 -5.97 16.77 12.55
C ARG A 57 -6.92 15.57 12.43
N GLU A 58 -8.11 15.77 11.88
CA GLU A 58 -9.10 14.70 11.71
C GLU A 58 -8.62 13.60 10.78
N VAL A 59 -7.90 13.96 9.71
CA VAL A 59 -7.29 12.99 8.81
C VAL A 59 -6.19 12.19 9.51
N VAL A 60 -5.28 12.85 10.25
CA VAL A 60 -4.24 12.17 11.04
C VAL A 60 -4.85 11.18 12.03
N GLU A 61 -5.89 11.61 12.77
CA GLU A 61 -6.58 10.75 13.73
C GLU A 61 -7.25 9.55 13.05
N ALA A 62 -7.87 9.77 11.89
CA ALA A 62 -8.52 8.72 11.10
C ALA A 62 -7.50 7.71 10.54
N ASP A 63 -6.38 8.18 10.01
CA ASP A 63 -5.30 7.35 9.47
C ASP A 63 -4.73 6.44 10.55
N LEU A 64 -4.32 7.00 11.68
CA LEU A 64 -3.78 6.23 12.81
C LEU A 64 -4.81 5.21 13.33
N LYS A 65 -6.05 5.62 13.54
CA LYS A 65 -7.13 4.75 14.02
C LYS A 65 -7.40 3.59 13.04
N ARG A 66 -7.38 3.85 11.73
CA ARG A 66 -7.66 2.87 10.68
C ARG A 66 -6.64 1.72 10.66
N THR A 67 -5.44 1.93 11.19
CA THR A 67 -4.44 0.84 11.31
C THR A 67 -4.87 -0.27 12.27
N GLY A 68 -5.73 0.03 13.24
CA GLY A 68 -6.06 -0.87 14.35
C GLY A 68 -4.98 -0.93 15.44
N LEU A 69 -3.82 -0.33 15.23
CA LEU A 69 -2.69 -0.30 16.18
C LEU A 69 -2.82 0.85 17.19
N PHE A 70 -3.63 1.86 16.87
CA PHE A 70 -3.76 3.07 17.69
C PHE A 70 -5.20 3.33 18.09
N ARG A 71 -5.36 3.82 19.32
CA ARG A 71 -6.62 4.31 19.88
C ARG A 71 -6.52 5.81 20.12
N ILE A 72 -7.36 6.59 19.45
CA ILE A 72 -7.39 8.04 19.65
C ILE A 72 -8.05 8.37 20.98
N VAL A 73 -7.37 9.17 21.80
CA VAL A 73 -7.88 9.66 23.08
C VAL A 73 -8.88 10.79 22.81
N SER A 74 -10.06 10.72 23.47
CA SER A 74 -11.08 11.78 23.31
C SER A 74 -10.54 13.14 23.77
N HIS A 75 -10.82 14.18 22.99
CA HIS A 75 -10.37 15.54 23.30
C HIS A 75 -10.91 16.05 24.63
N ASP A 76 -12.11 15.63 25.05
CA ASP A 76 -12.72 16.01 26.33
C ASP A 76 -11.97 15.43 27.54
N ALA A 77 -11.15 14.39 27.32
CA ALA A 77 -10.36 13.76 28.39
C ALA A 77 -9.00 14.46 28.61
N PHE A 78 -8.61 15.40 27.77
CA PHE A 78 -7.29 16.05 27.86
C PHE A 78 -7.15 16.83 29.17
N PRO A 79 -6.10 16.57 29.96
CA PRO A 79 -5.90 17.24 31.26
C PRO A 79 -5.44 18.69 31.12
N GLU A 80 -4.86 19.02 29.98
CA GLU A 80 -4.33 20.34 29.65
C GLU A 80 -4.20 20.55 28.15
N TYR A 81 -4.03 21.78 27.71
CA TYR A 81 -3.55 22.14 26.40
C TYR A 81 -2.07 22.57 26.53
N VAL A 82 -1.17 21.84 25.85
CA VAL A 82 0.28 22.09 25.90
C VAL A 82 0.68 22.89 24.67
N LYS A 83 1.23 24.08 24.84
CA LYS A 83 1.70 24.90 23.72
C LYS A 83 2.88 24.24 23.02
N MET A 84 3.00 24.52 21.73
CA MET A 84 4.08 24.00 20.91
C MET A 84 5.43 24.40 21.48
N GLY A 85 6.28 23.40 21.77
CA GLY A 85 7.59 23.57 22.40
C GLY A 85 7.60 23.63 23.92
N GLU A 86 6.42 23.62 24.57
CA GLU A 86 6.33 23.44 26.02
C GLU A 86 6.29 21.94 26.36
N MET A 87 6.93 21.57 27.44
CA MET A 87 6.94 20.19 27.93
C MET A 87 5.58 19.85 28.57
N PRO A 88 4.96 18.70 28.21
CA PRO A 88 3.72 18.27 28.81
C PRO A 88 3.90 17.89 30.31
N LYS A 89 2.83 18.05 31.09
CA LYS A 89 2.77 17.51 32.46
C LYS A 89 2.55 16.00 32.41
N PHE A 90 3.60 15.24 32.17
CA PHE A 90 3.56 13.80 31.90
C PHE A 90 2.65 13.02 32.85
N LYS A 91 2.73 13.31 34.18
CA LYS A 91 1.89 12.64 35.20
C LYS A 91 0.38 12.79 34.94
N SER A 92 -0.04 13.94 34.41
CA SER A 92 -1.45 14.20 34.13
C SER A 92 -1.91 13.39 32.92
N TRP A 93 -1.08 13.27 31.88
CA TRP A 93 -1.34 12.44 30.70
C TRP A 93 -1.29 10.95 31.00
N MET A 94 -0.34 10.49 31.86
CA MET A 94 -0.29 9.12 32.35
C MET A 94 -1.57 8.74 33.10
N ALA A 95 -2.13 9.66 33.90
CA ALA A 95 -3.35 9.41 34.69
C ALA A 95 -4.58 9.04 33.81
N ILE A 96 -4.63 9.53 32.57
CA ILE A 96 -5.66 9.19 31.58
C ILE A 96 -5.20 8.08 30.62
N LYS A 97 -4.10 7.39 30.93
CA LYS A 97 -3.52 6.28 30.15
C LYS A 97 -3.16 6.67 28.71
N THR A 98 -2.74 7.93 28.48
CA THR A 98 -2.19 8.37 27.21
C THR A 98 -0.73 7.92 27.13
N GLN A 99 -0.34 7.31 26.00
CA GLN A 99 1.05 6.86 25.76
C GLN A 99 1.78 7.82 24.83
N VAL A 100 1.08 8.41 23.86
CA VAL A 100 1.65 9.32 22.89
C VAL A 100 0.85 10.62 22.85
N LEU A 101 1.56 11.76 22.86
CA LEU A 101 0.95 13.08 22.65
C LEU A 101 1.54 13.73 21.41
N VAL A 102 0.69 14.23 20.54
CA VAL A 102 1.06 14.96 19.34
C VAL A 102 0.65 16.43 19.49
N GLN A 103 1.64 17.31 19.39
CA GLN A 103 1.47 18.76 19.31
C GLN A 103 1.72 19.21 17.88
N ALA A 104 0.98 20.19 17.38
CA ALA A 104 1.26 20.75 16.06
C ALA A 104 0.93 22.25 16.00
N ARG A 105 1.63 22.94 15.10
CA ARG A 105 1.43 24.36 14.79
C ARG A 105 1.39 24.57 13.29
N MET A 106 0.47 25.42 12.84
CA MET A 106 0.38 25.84 11.45
C MET A 106 0.67 27.32 11.29
N ASN A 107 1.50 27.65 10.31
CA ASN A 107 1.89 28.98 9.91
C ASN A 107 1.62 29.20 8.42
N VAL A 108 1.55 30.46 8.00
CA VAL A 108 1.55 30.85 6.59
C VAL A 108 2.95 31.31 6.21
N GLU A 109 3.53 30.65 5.23
CA GLU A 109 4.82 31.00 4.63
C GLU A 109 4.67 31.97 3.45
N SER A 110 5.80 32.49 2.98
CA SER A 110 5.86 33.30 1.78
C SER A 110 5.23 32.59 0.57
N GLY A 111 4.46 33.34 -0.23
CA GLY A 111 3.70 32.76 -1.34
C GLY A 111 2.39 32.04 -0.93
N GLY A 112 1.93 32.23 0.31
CA GLY A 112 0.64 31.70 0.79
C GLY A 112 0.61 30.19 1.01
N LYS A 113 1.75 29.53 1.09
CA LYS A 113 1.87 28.11 1.47
C LYS A 113 1.63 27.95 2.97
N TYR A 114 1.16 26.78 3.37
CA TYR A 114 1.12 26.38 4.78
C TYR A 114 2.44 25.70 5.18
N LYS A 115 2.91 26.03 6.40
CA LYS A 115 3.94 25.30 7.13
C LYS A 115 3.27 24.62 8.31
N LEU A 116 3.37 23.30 8.39
CA LEU A 116 2.96 22.46 9.51
C LEU A 116 4.18 22.00 10.25
N GLU A 117 4.29 22.31 11.54
CA GLU A 117 5.31 21.81 12.44
C GLU A 117 4.65 20.94 13.49
N PHE A 118 5.21 19.77 13.80
CA PHE A 118 4.65 18.90 14.81
C PHE A 118 5.74 18.21 15.64
N PHE A 119 5.38 17.91 16.90
CA PHE A 119 6.17 17.16 17.86
C PHE A 119 5.38 15.96 18.34
N VAL A 120 6.09 14.85 18.54
CA VAL A 120 5.54 13.62 19.12
C VAL A 120 6.27 13.35 20.44
N TRP A 121 5.51 13.17 21.50
CA TRP A 121 6.00 12.90 22.85
C TRP A 121 5.67 11.48 23.26
N ASP A 122 6.67 10.75 23.76
CA ASP A 122 6.44 9.55 24.56
C ASP A 122 6.13 9.99 26.00
N ILE A 123 4.91 9.75 26.41
CA ILE A 123 4.41 10.15 27.74
C ILE A 123 5.04 9.29 28.83
N ASN A 124 5.22 8.00 28.59
CA ASN A 124 5.82 7.09 29.57
C ASN A 124 7.35 7.27 29.65
N GLY A 125 8.03 7.44 28.53
CA GLY A 125 9.45 7.76 28.44
C GLY A 125 9.78 9.19 28.86
N THR A 126 8.78 10.07 28.96
CA THR A 126 8.93 11.49 29.33
C THR A 126 9.86 12.28 28.40
N GLU A 127 9.84 11.96 27.11
CA GLU A 127 10.72 12.58 26.12
C GLU A 127 10.00 12.88 24.79
N GLN A 128 10.56 13.83 24.05
CA GLN A 128 10.16 14.09 22.67
C GLN A 128 10.85 13.12 21.73
N ILE A 129 10.07 12.32 21.00
CA ILE A 129 10.59 11.25 20.14
C ILE A 129 10.62 11.63 18.66
N GLU A 130 9.87 12.67 18.25
CA GLU A 130 9.84 13.12 16.85
C GLU A 130 9.61 14.63 16.77
N ALA A 131 10.22 15.27 15.75
CA ALA A 131 10.00 16.67 15.40
C ALA A 131 10.17 16.85 13.89
N GLN A 132 9.13 17.29 13.22
CA GLN A 132 9.17 17.51 11.77
C GLN A 132 8.48 18.82 11.37
N SER A 133 8.81 19.29 10.15
CA SER A 133 8.23 20.46 9.52
C SER A 133 7.95 20.17 8.05
N LEU A 134 6.71 20.45 7.62
CA LEU A 134 6.23 20.25 6.26
C LEU A 134 5.78 21.58 5.67
N VAL A 135 6.09 21.82 4.39
CA VAL A 135 5.60 23.01 3.67
C VAL A 135 4.90 22.58 2.40
N ALA A 136 3.65 22.97 2.24
CA ALA A 136 2.85 22.63 1.07
C ALA A 136 1.85 23.72 0.69
N SER A 137 1.28 23.62 -0.51
CA SER A 137 0.19 24.50 -0.93
C SER A 137 -1.07 24.25 -0.10
N LYS A 138 -1.95 25.27 0.01
CA LYS A 138 -3.26 25.11 0.65
C LYS A 138 -4.12 24.01 0.02
N LYS A 139 -3.89 23.66 -1.23
CA LYS A 139 -4.60 22.58 -1.92
C LYS A 139 -4.18 21.19 -1.48
N SER A 140 -3.00 21.06 -0.84
CA SER A 140 -2.38 19.80 -0.46
C SER A 140 -2.51 19.49 1.04
N ILE A 141 -3.49 20.07 1.73
CA ILE A 141 -3.65 19.89 3.19
C ILE A 141 -3.89 18.45 3.61
N ARG A 142 -4.65 17.68 2.82
CA ARG A 142 -4.84 16.26 3.10
C ARG A 142 -3.52 15.48 2.96
N ARG A 143 -2.76 15.76 1.90
CA ARG A 143 -1.45 15.16 1.73
C ARG A 143 -0.51 15.50 2.89
N MET A 144 -0.54 16.75 3.41
CA MET A 144 0.22 17.10 4.63
C MET A 144 -0.21 16.25 5.83
N ALA A 145 -1.50 15.95 5.96
CA ALA A 145 -2.01 15.11 7.03
C ALA A 145 -1.51 13.67 6.90
N HIS A 146 -1.59 13.09 5.71
CA HIS A 146 -1.09 11.74 5.45
C HIS A 146 0.42 11.61 5.70
N ILE A 147 1.23 12.59 5.26
CA ILE A 147 2.68 12.62 5.54
C ILE A 147 2.95 12.71 7.06
N MET A 148 2.18 13.54 7.79
CA MET A 148 2.29 13.63 9.24
C MET A 148 1.92 12.30 9.91
N ALA A 149 0.84 11.66 9.46
CA ALA A 149 0.41 10.36 9.96
C ALA A 149 1.45 9.26 9.66
N ASP A 150 2.04 9.25 8.45
CA ASP A 150 3.14 8.35 8.09
C ASP A 150 4.35 8.53 9.03
N ALA A 151 4.77 9.76 9.28
CA ALA A 151 5.90 10.04 10.18
C ALA A 151 5.63 9.54 11.62
N ILE A 152 4.41 9.76 12.13
CA ILE A 152 4.01 9.26 13.46
C ILE A 152 3.98 7.73 13.45
N TYR A 153 3.38 7.12 12.43
CA TYR A 153 3.31 5.67 12.28
C TYR A 153 4.71 5.04 12.24
N GLU A 154 5.58 5.55 11.36
CA GLU A 154 6.95 5.06 11.19
C GLU A 154 7.76 5.18 12.50
N ARG A 155 7.62 6.30 13.20
CA ARG A 155 8.32 6.52 14.47
C ARG A 155 7.88 5.54 15.55
N LEU A 156 6.59 5.21 15.61
CA LEU A 156 6.04 4.35 16.66
C LEU A 156 6.15 2.85 16.34
N THR A 157 6.13 2.48 15.05
CA THR A 157 6.12 1.06 14.65
C THR A 157 7.45 0.59 14.10
N GLY A 158 8.26 1.48 13.54
CA GLY A 158 9.45 1.14 12.77
C GLY A 158 9.15 0.59 11.37
N GLU A 159 7.88 0.54 10.97
CA GLU A 159 7.44 0.11 9.64
C GLU A 159 7.20 1.32 8.72
N LEU A 160 7.36 1.14 7.43
CA LEU A 160 7.11 2.18 6.45
C LEU A 160 5.61 2.55 6.41
N GLY A 161 5.30 3.85 6.47
CA GLY A 161 3.95 4.37 6.33
C GLY A 161 3.38 4.19 4.93
N TYR A 162 2.06 4.25 4.82
CA TYR A 162 1.33 4.01 3.56
C TYR A 162 0.16 4.97 3.34
N PHE A 163 0.07 6.02 4.16
CA PHE A 163 -1.07 6.95 4.10
C PHE A 163 -0.93 7.95 2.95
N ASP A 164 0.30 8.46 2.65
CA ASP A 164 0.54 9.32 1.49
C ASP A 164 0.65 8.49 0.20
N THR A 165 -0.45 7.80 -0.14
CA THR A 165 -0.56 6.90 -1.30
C THR A 165 -1.93 7.00 -1.95
N GLN A 166 -2.08 6.41 -3.13
CA GLN A 166 -3.31 6.37 -3.90
C GLN A 166 -3.67 4.94 -4.31
N ILE A 167 -4.93 4.75 -4.67
CA ILE A 167 -5.42 3.50 -5.26
C ILE A 167 -5.98 3.83 -6.64
N VAL A 168 -5.48 3.14 -7.68
CA VAL A 168 -6.11 3.10 -8.98
C VAL A 168 -6.97 1.83 -9.07
N PHE A 169 -8.13 1.93 -9.69
CA PHE A 169 -9.07 0.82 -9.80
C PHE A 169 -9.98 0.99 -11.01
N ILE A 170 -10.76 -0.05 -11.32
CA ILE A 170 -11.82 0.03 -12.31
C ILE A 170 -13.13 0.30 -11.58
N ALA A 171 -13.69 1.48 -11.84
CA ALA A 171 -15.01 1.88 -11.38
C ALA A 171 -16.07 1.37 -12.35
N GLU A 172 -16.97 0.53 -11.86
CA GLU A 172 -18.09 0.00 -12.62
C GLU A 172 -19.39 0.70 -12.23
N THR A 173 -20.15 1.16 -13.22
CA THR A 173 -21.44 1.82 -13.04
C THR A 173 -22.50 1.22 -13.97
N GLY A 174 -23.77 1.37 -13.62
CA GLY A 174 -24.89 0.87 -14.40
C GLY A 174 -25.22 -0.61 -14.15
N PRO A 175 -26.31 -1.12 -14.76
CA PRO A 175 -26.79 -2.48 -14.52
C PRO A 175 -25.85 -3.54 -15.08
N VAL A 176 -25.86 -4.75 -14.51
CA VAL A 176 -24.93 -5.86 -14.83
C VAL A 176 -24.77 -6.12 -16.33
N HIS A 177 -25.87 -6.08 -17.08
CA HIS A 177 -25.86 -6.36 -18.53
C HIS A 177 -25.41 -5.18 -19.40
N LYS A 178 -25.16 -4.00 -18.80
CA LYS A 178 -24.74 -2.77 -19.49
C LYS A 178 -23.79 -1.96 -18.61
N ARG A 179 -22.83 -2.63 -17.98
CA ARG A 179 -21.84 -1.95 -17.11
C ARG A 179 -20.88 -1.11 -17.91
N ILE A 180 -20.70 0.12 -17.45
CA ILE A 180 -19.66 1.03 -17.91
C ILE A 180 -18.47 0.87 -16.98
N LYS A 181 -17.31 0.60 -17.54
CA LYS A 181 -16.05 0.43 -16.81
C LYS A 181 -15.10 1.58 -17.10
N ARG A 182 -14.67 2.29 -16.07
CA ARG A 182 -13.75 3.42 -16.19
C ARG A 182 -12.60 3.25 -15.21
N MET A 183 -11.40 3.58 -15.63
CA MET A 183 -10.28 3.71 -14.71
C MET A 183 -10.50 4.93 -13.82
N ALA A 184 -10.34 4.77 -12.52
CA ALA A 184 -10.47 5.82 -11.53
C ALA A 184 -9.30 5.76 -10.54
N ILE A 185 -9.00 6.89 -9.90
CA ILE A 185 -7.97 7.02 -8.87
C ILE A 185 -8.53 7.78 -7.68
N MET A 186 -8.08 7.45 -6.48
CA MET A 186 -8.46 8.08 -5.21
C MET A 186 -7.31 8.02 -4.21
N ASP A 187 -7.35 8.83 -3.15
CA ASP A 187 -6.47 8.63 -2.00
C ASP A 187 -6.73 7.25 -1.37
N TYR A 188 -5.75 6.70 -0.66
CA TYR A 188 -5.84 5.33 -0.11
C TYR A 188 -7.07 5.11 0.78
N ASP A 189 -7.65 6.17 1.31
CA ASP A 189 -8.81 6.16 2.20
C ASP A 189 -10.17 6.41 1.49
N GLY A 190 -10.17 6.46 0.16
CA GLY A 190 -11.35 6.65 -0.68
C GLY A 190 -11.63 8.12 -1.06
N TYR A 191 -10.90 9.07 -0.48
CA TYR A 191 -11.15 10.48 -0.74
C TYR A 191 -10.69 10.92 -2.14
N GLY A 192 -11.38 11.91 -2.70
CA GLY A 192 -10.95 12.61 -3.91
C GLY A 192 -10.99 11.76 -5.18
N MET A 193 -11.84 10.75 -5.24
CA MET A 193 -12.00 9.91 -6.42
C MET A 193 -12.22 10.74 -7.69
N ARG A 194 -11.47 10.42 -8.73
CA ARG A 194 -11.63 11.01 -10.08
C ARG A 194 -11.42 9.96 -11.15
N TYR A 195 -12.10 10.11 -12.27
CA TYR A 195 -11.92 9.24 -13.44
C TYR A 195 -10.66 9.61 -14.23
N LEU A 196 -9.96 8.59 -14.71
CA LEU A 196 -8.78 8.70 -15.56
C LEU A 196 -9.07 8.28 -17.03
N SER A 197 -10.21 7.62 -17.29
CA SER A 197 -10.65 7.24 -18.61
C SER A 197 -12.10 7.67 -18.86
N ASP A 198 -12.48 7.71 -20.13
CA ASP A 198 -13.84 8.00 -20.57
C ASP A 198 -14.77 6.77 -20.43
N GLU A 199 -16.04 6.94 -20.80
CA GLU A 199 -17.07 5.89 -20.75
C GLU A 199 -17.12 5.02 -22.01
N LYS A 200 -16.38 5.39 -23.05
CA LYS A 200 -16.46 4.75 -24.36
C LYS A 200 -15.48 3.62 -24.51
N THR A 201 -14.38 3.69 -23.78
CA THR A 201 -13.29 2.73 -23.87
C THR A 201 -13.31 1.77 -22.70
N PHE A 202 -13.48 0.49 -22.99
CA PHE A 202 -13.35 -0.55 -21.97
C PHE A 202 -11.89 -0.69 -21.56
N VAL A 203 -11.64 -0.58 -20.24
CA VAL A 203 -10.29 -0.62 -19.64
C VAL A 203 -10.25 -1.59 -18.47
N MET A 204 -9.08 -2.22 -18.23
CA MET A 204 -8.85 -3.19 -17.16
C MET A 204 -7.40 -3.17 -16.68
N SER A 205 -7.16 -3.84 -15.55
CA SER A 205 -5.82 -4.17 -15.02
C SER A 205 -4.86 -2.99 -14.92
N PRO A 206 -5.27 -1.87 -14.28
CA PRO A 206 -4.40 -0.72 -14.12
C PRO A 206 -3.28 -1.01 -13.11
N HIS A 207 -2.04 -0.61 -13.43
CA HIS A 207 -0.89 -0.72 -12.52
C HIS A 207 0.01 0.51 -12.59
N PHE A 208 0.42 1.00 -11.42
CA PHE A 208 1.36 2.11 -11.32
C PHE A 208 2.78 1.72 -11.75
N SER A 209 3.47 2.68 -12.35
CA SER A 209 4.93 2.64 -12.44
C SER A 209 5.57 2.89 -11.06
N PRO A 210 6.79 2.41 -10.81
CA PRO A 210 7.47 2.59 -9.52
C PRO A 210 7.68 4.07 -9.13
N ASN A 211 7.76 4.96 -10.11
CA ASN A 211 7.93 6.41 -9.90
C ASN A 211 6.59 7.19 -9.83
N MET A 212 5.45 6.51 -9.80
CA MET A 212 4.11 7.12 -9.74
C MET A 212 3.71 8.02 -10.92
N GLN A 213 4.50 8.14 -11.97
CA GLN A 213 4.22 9.05 -13.10
C GLN A 213 3.32 8.41 -14.15
N THR A 214 3.32 7.08 -14.23
CA THR A 214 2.65 6.36 -15.30
C THR A 214 1.79 5.23 -14.76
N ILE A 215 0.64 4.99 -15.38
CA ILE A 215 -0.17 3.79 -15.20
C ILE A 215 -0.13 2.99 -16.50
N VAL A 216 0.20 1.68 -16.43
CA VAL A 216 -0.08 0.75 -17.54
C VAL A 216 -1.43 0.08 -17.31
N PHE A 217 -2.16 -0.14 -18.36
CA PHE A 217 -3.48 -0.73 -18.33
C PHE A 217 -3.82 -1.42 -19.64
N LEU A 218 -4.84 -2.26 -19.60
CA LEU A 218 -5.41 -2.89 -20.77
C LEU A 218 -6.54 -2.01 -21.33
N SER A 219 -6.54 -1.79 -22.64
CA SER A 219 -7.59 -1.04 -23.32
C SER A 219 -8.11 -1.80 -24.56
N TYR A 220 -9.43 -1.81 -24.70
CA TYR A 220 -10.13 -2.35 -25.87
C TYR A 220 -10.52 -1.25 -26.87
N ARG A 221 -9.68 -0.21 -26.97
CA ARG A 221 -9.90 0.89 -27.92
C ARG A 221 -9.82 0.42 -29.36
N ASP A 222 -8.93 -0.52 -29.63
CA ASP A 222 -8.79 -1.22 -30.88
C ASP A 222 -9.60 -2.53 -30.86
N GLU A 223 -9.68 -3.28 -31.95
CA GLU A 223 -10.44 -4.55 -32.01
C GLU A 223 -9.90 -5.58 -30.99
N ASP A 224 -8.57 -5.64 -30.82
CA ASP A 224 -7.91 -6.50 -29.84
C ASP A 224 -7.52 -5.72 -28.58
N PRO A 225 -7.56 -6.37 -27.39
CA PRO A 225 -7.08 -5.77 -26.15
C PRO A 225 -5.57 -5.52 -26.22
N MET A 226 -5.16 -4.28 -25.99
CA MET A 226 -3.77 -3.82 -26.05
C MET A 226 -3.34 -3.15 -24.75
N VAL A 227 -2.04 -3.24 -24.45
CA VAL A 227 -1.44 -2.53 -23.32
C VAL A 227 -1.19 -1.08 -23.69
N TRP A 228 -1.68 -0.18 -22.85
CA TRP A 228 -1.52 1.26 -22.94
C TRP A 228 -0.82 1.80 -21.70
N SER A 229 -0.21 2.94 -21.82
CA SER A 229 0.29 3.75 -20.72
C SER A 229 -0.44 5.08 -20.65
N LEU A 230 -0.69 5.55 -19.43
CA LEU A 230 -1.25 6.87 -19.11
C LEU A 230 -0.23 7.62 -18.27
N ASP A 231 0.20 8.77 -18.73
CA ASP A 231 0.98 9.73 -17.94
C ASP A 231 0.02 10.51 -17.02
N LEU A 232 0.28 10.47 -15.70
CA LEU A 232 -0.63 11.05 -14.70
C LEU A 232 -0.58 12.58 -14.62
N ASP A 233 0.53 13.19 -15.04
CA ASP A 233 0.72 14.64 -15.01
C ASP A 233 0.09 15.30 -16.22
N THR A 234 0.30 14.71 -17.39
CA THR A 234 -0.17 15.28 -18.67
C THR A 234 -1.51 14.73 -19.13
N GLY A 235 -1.91 13.55 -18.64
CA GLY A 235 -3.09 12.82 -19.11
C GLY A 235 -2.89 12.15 -20.48
N GLU A 236 -1.66 12.17 -21.03
CA GLU A 236 -1.38 11.57 -22.32
C GLU A 236 -1.44 10.05 -22.25
N GLN A 237 -2.15 9.44 -23.19
CA GLN A 237 -2.25 7.99 -23.34
C GLN A 237 -1.50 7.52 -24.57
N ARG A 238 -0.63 6.52 -24.42
CA ARG A 238 0.15 5.95 -25.50
C ARG A 238 0.04 4.43 -25.49
N ARG A 239 -0.03 3.83 -26.67
CA ARG A 239 0.09 2.39 -26.84
C ARG A 239 1.50 1.93 -26.49
N LEU A 240 1.61 0.93 -25.62
CA LEU A 240 2.89 0.37 -25.19
C LEU A 240 3.29 -0.79 -26.14
N GLY A 241 3.93 -0.47 -27.25
CA GLY A 241 4.39 -1.48 -28.20
C GLY A 241 3.30 -2.01 -29.15
N GLN A 242 3.73 -2.83 -30.12
CA GLN A 242 2.86 -3.53 -31.07
C GLN A 242 3.15 -5.04 -30.94
N PHE A 243 2.41 -5.70 -30.07
CA PHE A 243 2.54 -7.14 -29.86
C PHE A 243 1.42 -7.83 -30.66
N GLY A 244 1.66 -8.74 -31.51
CA GLY A 244 0.57 -9.49 -32.16
C GLY A 244 -0.27 -10.27 -31.14
N GLY A 245 -1.58 -10.42 -31.36
CA GLY A 245 -2.49 -11.17 -30.49
C GLY A 245 -2.96 -10.41 -29.23
N MET A 246 -3.75 -11.08 -28.38
CA MET A 246 -4.30 -10.50 -27.15
C MET A 246 -3.24 -10.37 -26.06
N ASN A 247 -3.18 -9.21 -25.43
CA ASN A 247 -2.27 -8.88 -24.34
C ASN A 247 -3.06 -8.64 -23.07
N PHE A 248 -2.55 -9.01 -21.87
CA PHE A 248 -3.19 -8.71 -20.60
C PHE A 248 -2.23 -8.77 -19.42
N ALA A 249 -2.72 -8.31 -18.26
CA ALA A 249 -2.02 -8.28 -16.98
C ALA A 249 -0.62 -7.62 -17.03
N PRO A 250 -0.49 -6.37 -17.54
CA PRO A 250 0.80 -5.69 -17.59
C PRO A 250 1.31 -5.35 -16.18
N ARG A 251 2.63 -5.47 -15.96
CA ARG A 251 3.32 -5.13 -14.70
C ARG A 251 4.66 -4.49 -14.99
N PHE A 252 4.92 -3.32 -14.40
CA PHE A 252 6.26 -2.73 -14.45
C PHE A 252 7.29 -3.56 -13.70
N SER A 253 8.53 -3.55 -14.20
CA SER A 253 9.69 -3.95 -13.41
C SER A 253 9.95 -2.95 -12.27
N PRO A 254 10.62 -3.34 -11.17
CA PRO A 254 10.86 -2.45 -10.04
C PRO A 254 11.65 -1.19 -10.37
N ASP A 255 12.48 -1.22 -11.42
CA ASP A 255 13.22 -0.08 -11.95
C ASP A 255 12.44 0.77 -12.96
N GLY A 256 11.24 0.30 -13.35
CA GLY A 256 10.36 0.99 -14.30
C GLY A 256 10.81 0.94 -15.77
N THR A 257 11.89 0.21 -16.09
CA THR A 257 12.44 0.18 -17.45
C THR A 257 11.75 -0.84 -18.35
N LYS A 258 11.05 -1.81 -17.77
CA LYS A 258 10.41 -2.91 -18.48
C LYS A 258 8.98 -3.14 -18.03
N VAL A 259 8.22 -3.84 -18.85
CA VAL A 259 6.86 -4.31 -18.54
C VAL A 259 6.77 -5.80 -18.84
N ALA A 260 6.46 -6.62 -17.82
CA ALA A 260 6.04 -7.99 -18.01
C ALA A 260 4.56 -8.02 -18.38
N LEU A 261 4.18 -8.89 -19.31
CA LEU A 261 2.80 -9.04 -19.76
C LEU A 261 2.51 -10.48 -20.19
N SER A 262 1.25 -10.85 -20.19
CA SER A 262 0.77 -12.09 -20.78
C SER A 262 0.34 -11.83 -22.22
N LEU A 263 0.81 -12.64 -23.14
CA LEU A 263 0.52 -12.51 -24.57
C LEU A 263 0.04 -13.85 -25.14
N VAL A 264 -1.10 -13.82 -25.82
CA VAL A 264 -1.61 -14.98 -26.57
C VAL A 264 -0.98 -14.96 -27.96
N LYS A 265 -0.20 -15.97 -28.28
CA LYS A 265 0.40 -16.18 -29.58
C LYS A 265 0.18 -17.63 -30.00
N ASP A 266 -0.32 -17.82 -31.23
CA ASP A 266 -0.61 -19.15 -31.78
C ASP A 266 -1.55 -19.99 -30.87
N GLY A 267 -2.48 -19.33 -30.18
CA GLY A 267 -3.45 -19.97 -29.27
C GLY A 267 -2.92 -20.34 -27.88
N ILE A 268 -1.65 -20.06 -27.57
CA ILE A 268 -1.00 -20.33 -26.29
C ILE A 268 -0.65 -19.03 -25.59
N THR A 269 -0.85 -19.00 -24.27
CA THR A 269 -0.55 -17.79 -23.47
C THR A 269 0.81 -17.94 -22.78
N HIS A 270 1.72 -17.04 -23.11
CA HIS A 270 3.04 -16.98 -22.50
C HIS A 270 3.31 -15.63 -21.84
N LEU A 271 4.26 -15.61 -20.92
CA LEU A 271 4.81 -14.37 -20.35
C LEU A 271 5.90 -13.82 -21.26
N TYR A 272 5.86 -12.51 -21.42
CA TYR A 272 6.86 -11.75 -22.15
C TYR A 272 7.30 -10.55 -21.31
N GLU A 273 8.51 -10.09 -21.56
CA GLU A 273 9.09 -8.88 -21.01
C GLU A 273 9.35 -7.89 -22.15
N TYR A 274 8.79 -6.71 -22.05
CA TYR A 274 8.99 -5.62 -23.00
C TYR A 274 9.91 -4.57 -22.41
N ASP A 275 11.02 -4.30 -23.06
CA ASP A 275 11.94 -3.21 -22.76
C ASP A 275 11.37 -1.92 -23.41
N ILE A 276 11.08 -0.92 -22.57
CA ILE A 276 10.38 0.30 -22.98
C ILE A 276 11.28 1.19 -23.84
N GLU A 277 12.56 1.30 -23.47
CA GLU A 277 13.53 2.15 -24.17
C GLU A 277 13.97 1.53 -25.51
N ASN A 278 14.39 0.27 -25.47
CA ASN A 278 14.89 -0.45 -26.64
C ASN A 278 13.78 -0.98 -27.55
N LYS A 279 12.53 -0.95 -27.10
CA LYS A 279 11.34 -1.46 -27.81
C LYS A 279 11.48 -2.93 -28.23
N THR A 280 12.11 -3.74 -27.39
CA THR A 280 12.33 -5.17 -27.64
C THR A 280 11.42 -6.02 -26.77
N LEU A 281 10.93 -7.13 -27.31
CA LEU A 281 10.07 -8.09 -26.63
C LEU A 281 10.80 -9.43 -26.47
N ARG A 282 10.95 -9.88 -25.23
CA ARG A 282 11.59 -11.16 -24.88
C ARG A 282 10.54 -12.14 -24.35
N GLN A 283 10.47 -13.34 -24.91
CA GLN A 283 9.63 -14.40 -24.36
C GLN A 283 10.28 -14.98 -23.10
N LEU A 284 9.49 -15.22 -22.05
CA LEU A 284 9.96 -15.70 -20.76
C LEU A 284 9.54 -17.14 -20.45
N THR A 285 8.36 -17.56 -20.92
CA THR A 285 7.83 -18.92 -20.67
C THR A 285 7.57 -19.65 -21.98
N PHE A 286 7.66 -20.97 -21.97
CA PHE A 286 7.58 -21.83 -23.14
C PHE A 286 6.68 -23.06 -22.89
N GLY A 287 6.37 -23.81 -23.94
CA GLY A 287 5.57 -25.03 -23.88
C GLY A 287 4.09 -24.80 -24.18
N ASN A 288 3.21 -25.69 -23.74
CA ASN A 288 1.79 -25.70 -24.13
C ASN A 288 0.86 -25.26 -22.99
N SER A 289 1.39 -24.62 -21.96
CA SER A 289 0.61 -24.22 -20.77
C SER A 289 0.23 -22.76 -20.82
N ILE A 290 -0.88 -22.43 -20.21
CA ILE A 290 -1.35 -21.05 -20.01
C ILE A 290 -0.56 -20.45 -18.85
N ASN A 291 0.18 -19.36 -19.12
CA ASN A 291 0.99 -18.64 -18.14
C ASN A 291 0.51 -17.20 -18.07
N THR A 292 0.07 -16.73 -16.89
CA THR A 292 -0.57 -15.41 -16.75
C THR A 292 -0.19 -14.72 -15.44
N SER A 293 -0.59 -13.43 -15.35
CA SER A 293 -0.53 -12.62 -14.13
C SER A 293 0.88 -12.54 -13.53
N PRO A 294 1.87 -12.04 -14.28
CA PRO A 294 3.23 -11.89 -13.79
C PRO A 294 3.30 -10.86 -12.66
N SER A 295 4.18 -11.07 -11.68
CA SER A 295 4.53 -10.12 -10.63
C SER A 295 6.02 -10.21 -10.34
N TYR A 296 6.75 -9.09 -10.52
CA TYR A 296 8.19 -9.04 -10.23
C TYR A 296 8.48 -9.16 -8.74
N SER A 297 9.59 -9.83 -8.41
CA SER A 297 10.24 -9.65 -7.10
C SER A 297 10.81 -8.22 -6.99
N PRO A 298 10.92 -7.64 -5.77
CA PRO A 298 11.38 -6.26 -5.62
C PRO A 298 12.81 -6.01 -6.07
N ASP A 299 13.65 -7.06 -6.16
CA ASP A 299 15.00 -7.00 -6.72
C ASP A 299 15.05 -7.15 -8.26
N GLY A 300 13.90 -7.33 -8.90
CA GLY A 300 13.77 -7.46 -10.36
C GLY A 300 14.32 -8.74 -10.95
N LYS A 301 14.75 -9.73 -10.15
CA LYS A 301 15.41 -10.95 -10.63
C LYS A 301 14.47 -12.11 -10.89
N LYS A 302 13.26 -12.06 -10.36
CA LYS A 302 12.28 -13.14 -10.46
C LYS A 302 10.90 -12.63 -10.83
N LEU A 303 10.08 -13.53 -11.39
CA LEU A 303 8.64 -13.32 -11.59
C LEU A 303 7.86 -14.42 -10.91
N ALA A 304 6.88 -14.05 -10.08
CA ALA A 304 5.80 -14.95 -9.70
C ALA A 304 4.70 -14.89 -10.77
N PHE A 305 4.10 -16.02 -11.09
CA PHE A 305 3.04 -16.12 -12.10
C PHE A 305 2.16 -17.33 -11.86
N ASN A 306 0.97 -17.37 -12.40
CA ASN A 306 0.15 -18.56 -12.40
C ASN A 306 0.26 -19.35 -13.72
N SER A 307 0.27 -20.68 -13.60
CA SER A 307 0.36 -21.63 -14.72
C SER A 307 -0.53 -22.83 -14.47
N ASP A 308 -1.13 -23.37 -15.54
CA ASP A 308 -1.92 -24.59 -15.51
C ASP A 308 -1.14 -25.87 -15.86
N ARG A 309 0.18 -25.80 -16.04
CA ARG A 309 1.06 -26.93 -16.42
C ARG A 309 0.98 -28.14 -15.50
N SER A 310 0.48 -27.97 -14.29
CA SER A 310 0.25 -29.06 -13.32
C SER A 310 -1.18 -29.62 -13.36
N GLY A 311 -1.95 -29.35 -14.42
CA GLY A 311 -3.35 -29.77 -14.58
C GLY A 311 -4.37 -28.81 -13.97
N ARG A 312 -3.95 -27.86 -13.10
CA ARG A 312 -4.74 -26.76 -12.57
C ARG A 312 -3.85 -25.55 -12.30
N GLN A 313 -4.45 -24.38 -12.23
CA GLN A 313 -3.72 -23.13 -11.94
C GLN A 313 -2.98 -23.22 -10.62
N GLN A 314 -1.67 -22.99 -10.67
CA GLN A 314 -0.76 -22.94 -9.52
C GLN A 314 0.22 -21.79 -9.69
N ILE A 315 0.80 -21.30 -8.58
CA ILE A 315 1.81 -20.26 -8.64
C ILE A 315 3.18 -20.88 -8.83
N HIS A 316 3.89 -20.33 -9.78
CA HIS A 316 5.27 -20.63 -10.12
C HIS A 316 6.14 -19.39 -9.93
N VAL A 317 7.41 -19.57 -9.69
CA VAL A 317 8.44 -18.52 -9.69
C VAL A 317 9.43 -18.83 -10.80
N LEU A 318 9.67 -17.85 -11.65
CA LEU A 318 10.64 -17.86 -12.75
C LEU A 318 11.84 -17.02 -12.34
N ASP A 319 13.04 -17.56 -12.50
CA ASP A 319 14.29 -16.81 -12.45
C ASP A 319 14.56 -16.18 -13.82
N LEU A 320 14.72 -14.86 -13.88
CA LEU A 320 14.79 -14.12 -15.15
C LEU A 320 16.11 -14.24 -15.90
N ASP A 321 17.19 -14.62 -15.21
CA ASP A 321 18.50 -14.82 -15.82
C ASP A 321 18.57 -16.21 -16.46
N SER A 322 18.25 -17.25 -15.70
CA SER A 322 18.35 -18.64 -16.12
C SER A 322 17.11 -19.19 -16.83
N LEU A 323 15.96 -18.49 -16.71
CA LEU A 323 14.62 -18.95 -17.10
C LEU A 323 14.21 -20.27 -16.44
N ALA A 324 14.81 -20.60 -15.30
CA ALA A 324 14.41 -21.75 -14.49
C ALA A 324 13.10 -21.44 -13.75
N GLU A 325 12.17 -22.38 -13.84
CA GLU A 325 10.84 -22.25 -13.24
C GLU A 325 10.67 -23.23 -12.10
N GLN A 326 10.06 -22.76 -11.00
CA GLN A 326 9.74 -23.57 -9.84
C GLN A 326 8.28 -23.36 -9.43
N ARG A 327 7.51 -24.44 -9.34
CA ARG A 327 6.19 -24.41 -8.70
C ARG A 327 6.36 -24.19 -7.20
N ILE A 328 5.54 -23.31 -6.61
CA ILE A 328 5.58 -22.99 -5.17
C ILE A 328 4.28 -23.32 -4.43
N THR A 329 3.16 -23.57 -5.13
CA THR A 329 1.88 -23.95 -4.50
C THR A 329 1.53 -25.41 -4.77
N TYR A 330 1.17 -26.17 -3.72
CA TYR A 330 0.87 -27.61 -3.77
C TYR A 330 -0.44 -27.96 -3.06
N GLY A 331 -1.10 -26.98 -2.43
CA GLY A 331 -2.35 -27.16 -1.69
C GLY A 331 -3.54 -27.53 -2.58
N ALA A 332 -4.65 -27.88 -1.95
CA ALA A 332 -5.92 -28.08 -2.64
C ALA A 332 -6.40 -26.77 -3.26
N GLY A 333 -7.14 -26.86 -4.38
CA GLY A 333 -7.67 -25.72 -5.08
C GLY A 333 -6.78 -25.17 -6.20
N ARG A 334 -7.18 -24.00 -6.72
CA ARG A 334 -6.47 -23.23 -7.73
C ARG A 334 -5.86 -21.99 -7.07
N TYR A 335 -4.67 -21.59 -7.52
CA TYR A 335 -3.99 -20.37 -7.07
C TYR A 335 -3.77 -19.45 -8.26
N ALA A 336 -4.08 -18.18 -8.10
CA ALA A 336 -4.04 -17.17 -9.16
C ALA A 336 -3.58 -15.81 -8.65
N THR A 337 -3.38 -14.86 -9.56
CA THR A 337 -3.09 -13.44 -9.31
C THR A 337 -2.02 -13.21 -8.23
N PRO A 338 -0.83 -13.81 -8.35
CA PRO A 338 0.23 -13.57 -7.38
C PRO A 338 0.66 -12.10 -7.40
N ALA A 339 0.92 -11.56 -6.22
CA ALA A 339 1.48 -10.22 -6.04
C ALA A 339 2.64 -10.28 -5.04
N TRP A 340 3.86 -9.99 -5.48
CA TRP A 340 5.03 -9.99 -4.61
C TRP A 340 5.01 -8.76 -3.71
N SER A 341 5.32 -8.93 -2.42
CA SER A 341 5.39 -7.82 -1.47
C SER A 341 6.60 -6.91 -1.75
N PRO A 342 6.50 -5.58 -1.49
CA PRO A 342 7.60 -4.64 -1.69
C PRO A 342 8.89 -4.99 -0.93
N ASP A 343 8.79 -5.62 0.24
CA ASP A 343 9.93 -6.08 1.04
C ASP A 343 10.49 -7.46 0.61
N GLY A 344 9.82 -8.12 -0.32
CA GLY A 344 10.22 -9.42 -0.84
C GLY A 344 9.96 -10.62 0.08
N GLN A 345 9.33 -10.42 1.24
CA GLN A 345 9.12 -11.49 2.22
C GLN A 345 7.91 -12.36 1.92
N PHE A 346 6.93 -11.84 1.17
CA PHE A 346 5.66 -12.51 0.91
C PHE A 346 5.26 -12.47 -0.57
N ILE A 347 4.41 -13.41 -0.94
CA ILE A 347 3.61 -13.37 -2.17
C ILE A 347 2.14 -13.45 -1.72
N ALA A 348 1.36 -12.40 -2.01
CA ALA A 348 -0.09 -12.45 -1.88
C ALA A 348 -0.68 -13.21 -3.07
N PHE A 349 -1.84 -13.84 -2.87
CA PHE A 349 -2.47 -14.65 -3.90
C PHE A 349 -3.98 -14.70 -3.72
N THR A 350 -4.67 -15.02 -4.80
CA THR A 350 -6.04 -15.52 -4.78
C THR A 350 -6.03 -17.04 -4.79
N LYS A 351 -6.79 -17.68 -3.90
CA LYS A 351 -7.02 -19.13 -3.88
C LYS A 351 -8.49 -19.42 -4.07
N ILE A 352 -8.80 -20.43 -4.87
CA ILE A 352 -10.18 -20.89 -5.11
C ILE A 352 -10.23 -22.36 -4.71
N ALA A 353 -11.01 -22.64 -3.66
CA ALA A 353 -11.21 -23.98 -3.15
C ALA A 353 -12.64 -24.09 -2.58
N ASP A 354 -13.30 -25.24 -2.81
CA ASP A 354 -14.65 -25.53 -2.29
C ASP A 354 -15.66 -24.39 -2.58
N ASP A 355 -15.67 -23.91 -3.83
CA ASP A 355 -16.52 -22.81 -4.33
C ASP A 355 -16.37 -21.47 -3.56
N THR A 356 -15.28 -21.33 -2.83
CA THR A 356 -14.95 -20.11 -2.05
C THR A 356 -13.65 -19.51 -2.57
N PHE A 357 -13.62 -18.19 -2.65
CA PHE A 357 -12.43 -17.42 -2.96
C PHE A 357 -11.77 -16.94 -1.68
N TYR A 358 -10.45 -16.96 -1.66
CA TYR A 358 -9.65 -16.52 -0.55
C TYR A 358 -8.54 -15.59 -1.03
N VAL A 359 -8.26 -14.57 -0.24
CA VAL A 359 -7.02 -13.80 -0.34
C VAL A 359 -6.09 -14.27 0.77
N GLY A 360 -4.86 -14.61 0.41
CA GLY A 360 -3.86 -15.11 1.34
C GLY A 360 -2.46 -14.64 1.00
N ILE A 361 -1.51 -14.99 1.87
CA ILE A 361 -0.07 -14.74 1.71
C ILE A 361 0.72 -16.02 1.97
N MET A 362 1.90 -16.11 1.39
CA MET A 362 2.90 -17.15 1.67
C MET A 362 4.31 -16.59 1.50
N ASP A 363 5.33 -17.30 1.99
CA ASP A 363 6.71 -16.93 1.68
C ASP A 363 7.04 -17.23 0.19
N PRO A 364 8.09 -16.64 -0.39
CA PRO A 364 8.44 -16.83 -1.81
C PRO A 364 8.82 -18.28 -2.21
N ARG A 365 8.91 -19.18 -1.23
CA ARG A 365 9.11 -20.62 -1.43
C ARG A 365 7.82 -21.44 -1.33
N GLY A 366 6.67 -20.73 -1.14
CA GLY A 366 5.35 -21.34 -1.01
C GLY A 366 5.05 -21.98 0.35
N ARG A 367 5.81 -21.61 1.40
CA ARG A 367 5.60 -22.08 2.77
C ARG A 367 4.86 -21.01 3.58
N ASN A 368 4.40 -21.41 4.76
CA ASN A 368 3.73 -20.50 5.70
C ASN A 368 2.48 -19.85 5.07
N GLU A 369 1.74 -20.62 4.24
CA GLU A 369 0.47 -20.15 3.69
C GLU A 369 -0.46 -19.70 4.81
N LYS A 370 -0.98 -18.48 4.68
CA LYS A 370 -1.95 -17.89 5.59
C LYS A 370 -3.08 -17.27 4.81
N ILE A 371 -4.31 -17.68 5.11
CA ILE A 371 -5.52 -17.05 4.58
C ILE A 371 -5.82 -15.80 5.42
N LEU A 372 -6.06 -14.70 4.75
CA LEU A 372 -6.36 -13.40 5.35
C LEU A 372 -7.85 -13.08 5.31
N ALA A 373 -8.52 -13.44 4.21
CA ALA A 373 -9.95 -13.22 4.01
C ALA A 373 -10.54 -14.31 3.10
N GLY A 374 -11.84 -14.55 3.22
CA GLY A 374 -12.58 -15.48 2.36
C GLY A 374 -13.97 -14.93 2.04
N GLY A 375 -14.46 -15.20 0.82
CA GLY A 375 -15.75 -14.70 0.33
C GLY A 375 -16.24 -15.42 -0.91
N TRP A 376 -17.34 -14.94 -1.48
CA TRP A 376 -17.94 -15.56 -2.65
C TRP A 376 -17.09 -15.33 -3.91
N PHE A 377 -16.56 -14.13 -4.11
CA PHE A 377 -15.67 -13.79 -5.21
C PHE A 377 -14.70 -12.69 -4.75
N MET A 378 -13.43 -13.01 -4.69
CA MET A 378 -12.37 -12.10 -4.24
C MET A 378 -11.15 -12.28 -5.15
N GLU A 379 -10.56 -11.15 -5.61
CA GLU A 379 -9.39 -11.20 -6.49
C GLU A 379 -8.50 -9.95 -6.39
N ALA A 380 -7.43 -9.98 -7.17
CA ALA A 380 -6.49 -8.88 -7.42
C ALA A 380 -5.89 -8.29 -6.14
N PRO A 381 -5.22 -9.09 -5.30
CA PRO A 381 -4.50 -8.55 -4.17
C PRO A 381 -3.36 -7.62 -4.64
N SER A 382 -3.25 -6.45 -4.01
CA SER A 382 -2.18 -5.49 -4.25
C SER A 382 -1.66 -4.94 -2.93
N TRP A 383 -0.34 -4.83 -2.81
CA TRP A 383 0.34 -4.43 -1.59
C TRP A 383 0.41 -2.92 -1.39
N ALA A 384 0.23 -2.47 -0.15
CA ALA A 384 0.69 -1.16 0.28
C ALA A 384 2.24 -1.12 0.35
N PRO A 385 2.88 0.05 0.20
CA PRO A 385 4.35 0.17 0.16
C PRO A 385 5.08 -0.44 1.34
N GLY A 386 4.50 -0.38 2.54
CA GLY A 386 5.09 -0.95 3.77
C GLY A 386 4.94 -2.46 3.92
N SER A 387 4.42 -3.18 2.94
CA SER A 387 4.20 -4.65 3.00
C SER A 387 3.31 -5.11 4.16
N ARG A 388 2.62 -4.19 4.81
CA ARG A 388 1.77 -4.47 5.98
C ARG A 388 0.31 -4.71 5.61
N ARG A 389 -0.17 -4.07 4.55
CA ARG A 389 -1.56 -4.13 4.12
C ARG A 389 -1.70 -4.56 2.68
N ILE A 390 -2.83 -5.19 2.40
CA ILE A 390 -3.23 -5.63 1.07
C ILE A 390 -4.59 -5.02 0.77
N VAL A 391 -4.74 -4.43 -0.41
CA VAL A 391 -6.03 -4.08 -1.00
C VAL A 391 -6.44 -5.18 -1.97
N TYR A 392 -7.73 -5.48 -2.01
CA TYR A 392 -8.35 -6.44 -2.93
C TYR A 392 -9.79 -6.02 -3.19
N TYR A 393 -10.47 -6.65 -4.15
CA TYR A 393 -11.90 -6.44 -4.27
C TYR A 393 -12.67 -7.71 -3.93
N GLU A 394 -13.88 -7.51 -3.42
CA GLU A 394 -14.84 -8.57 -3.15
C GLU A 394 -16.16 -8.22 -3.80
N THR A 395 -16.72 -9.18 -4.53
CA THR A 395 -18.07 -9.09 -5.08
C THR A 395 -19.02 -9.91 -4.21
N GLU A 396 -20.08 -9.30 -3.75
CA GLU A 396 -21.11 -9.96 -2.96
C GLU A 396 -21.91 -10.95 -3.82
N ARG A 397 -22.36 -12.02 -3.17
CA ARG A 397 -23.28 -12.96 -3.81
C ARG A 397 -24.64 -12.30 -3.96
N ALA A 398 -25.02 -11.96 -5.19
CA ALA A 398 -26.38 -11.49 -5.46
C ALA A 398 -27.40 -12.59 -5.15
N LEU A 399 -28.47 -12.23 -4.46
CA LEU A 399 -29.63 -13.14 -4.25
C LEU A 399 -30.44 -13.29 -5.55
N ASP A 400 -30.42 -12.26 -6.39
CA ASP A 400 -31.02 -12.20 -7.72
C ASP A 400 -29.95 -11.72 -8.72
N ASP A 401 -29.97 -12.18 -9.97
CA ASP A 401 -28.99 -11.82 -11.02
C ASP A 401 -29.00 -10.32 -11.40
N VAL A 402 -29.68 -9.47 -10.64
CA VAL A 402 -29.96 -8.07 -10.98
C VAL A 402 -28.87 -7.12 -10.51
N GLU A 403 -28.24 -7.35 -9.36
CA GLU A 403 -27.20 -6.44 -8.85
C GLU A 403 -26.03 -7.21 -8.24
N ARG A 404 -24.87 -7.09 -8.85
CA ARG A 404 -23.58 -7.48 -8.24
C ARG A 404 -22.92 -6.24 -7.68
N ILE A 405 -22.76 -6.20 -6.37
CA ILE A 405 -22.07 -5.13 -5.67
C ILE A 405 -20.63 -5.58 -5.41
N SER A 406 -19.68 -4.74 -5.79
CA SER A 406 -18.25 -5.00 -5.57
C SER A 406 -17.64 -3.90 -4.73
N HIS A 407 -16.95 -4.30 -3.67
CA HIS A 407 -16.29 -3.44 -2.72
C HIS A 407 -14.76 -3.54 -2.87
N ILE A 408 -14.08 -2.42 -2.69
CA ILE A 408 -12.63 -2.43 -2.47
C ILE A 408 -12.39 -2.55 -0.97
N ARG A 409 -11.64 -3.58 -0.57
CA ARG A 409 -11.35 -3.89 0.82
C ARG A 409 -9.85 -3.87 1.10
N SER A 410 -9.50 -3.54 2.32
CA SER A 410 -8.12 -3.64 2.80
C SER A 410 -8.03 -4.54 4.01
N VAL A 411 -6.99 -5.38 4.06
CA VAL A 411 -6.71 -6.30 5.17
C VAL A 411 -5.25 -6.18 5.61
N ASP A 412 -5.02 -6.28 6.92
CA ASP A 412 -3.67 -6.41 7.50
C ASP A 412 -3.11 -7.82 7.28
N ILE A 413 -1.78 -7.98 7.16
CA ILE A 413 -1.12 -9.30 7.00
C ILE A 413 -1.39 -10.26 8.17
N THR A 414 -1.89 -9.75 9.30
CA THR A 414 -2.37 -10.59 10.40
C THR A 414 -3.72 -11.25 10.11
N GLY A 415 -4.43 -10.85 9.04
CA GLY A 415 -5.80 -11.25 8.76
C GLY A 415 -6.84 -10.52 9.61
N GLN A 416 -6.40 -9.54 10.39
CA GLN A 416 -7.26 -8.68 11.21
C GLN A 416 -7.51 -7.34 10.53
N ASN A 417 -8.38 -6.52 11.14
CA ASN A 417 -8.62 -5.15 10.73
C ASN A 417 -8.96 -5.03 9.22
N ILE A 418 -9.95 -5.82 8.78
CA ILE A 418 -10.54 -5.71 7.44
C ILE A 418 -11.49 -4.51 7.46
N TYR A 419 -11.39 -3.64 6.45
CA TYR A 419 -12.33 -2.54 6.26
C TYR A 419 -12.59 -2.27 4.77
N ASP A 420 -13.78 -1.74 4.51
CA ASP A 420 -14.14 -1.26 3.18
C ASP A 420 -13.51 0.12 2.94
N ILE A 421 -13.01 0.33 1.72
CA ILE A 421 -12.62 1.67 1.29
C ILE A 421 -13.85 2.33 0.68
N ASP A 422 -14.25 3.46 1.25
CA ASP A 422 -15.47 4.14 0.87
C ASP A 422 -15.42 4.61 -0.60
N LEU A 423 -16.38 4.20 -1.37
CA LEU A 423 -16.62 4.65 -2.74
C LEU A 423 -17.89 5.52 -2.78
N PRO A 424 -17.99 6.45 -3.73
CA PRO A 424 -19.24 7.16 -3.97
C PRO A 424 -20.40 6.21 -4.29
N ASP A 425 -21.61 6.60 -3.95
CA ASP A 425 -22.82 5.81 -4.21
C ASP A 425 -22.92 5.33 -5.65
N ASN A 426 -23.41 4.11 -5.85
CA ASN A 426 -23.58 3.45 -7.15
C ASN A 426 -22.32 3.16 -7.94
N ILE A 427 -21.14 3.18 -7.30
CA ILE A 427 -19.89 2.77 -7.90
C ILE A 427 -19.44 1.45 -7.29
N ASN A 428 -19.25 0.45 -8.15
CA ASN A 428 -18.57 -0.79 -7.80
C ASN A 428 -17.07 -0.65 -8.10
N GLY A 429 -16.21 -1.00 -7.17
CA GLY A 429 -14.76 -0.98 -7.37
C GLY A 429 -14.22 -2.38 -7.59
N VAL A 430 -13.48 -2.56 -8.69
CA VAL A 430 -12.80 -3.83 -9.00
C VAL A 430 -11.35 -3.59 -9.44
N GLU A 431 -10.52 -4.62 -9.38
CA GLU A 431 -9.10 -4.60 -9.80
C GLU A 431 -8.30 -3.44 -9.17
N PRO A 432 -8.34 -3.25 -7.84
CA PRO A 432 -7.59 -2.18 -7.20
C PRO A 432 -6.09 -2.45 -7.26
N THR A 433 -5.31 -1.38 -7.46
CA THR A 433 -3.85 -1.42 -7.35
C THR A 433 -3.40 -0.28 -6.46
N TRP A 434 -2.64 -0.63 -5.42
CA TRP A 434 -2.04 0.33 -4.51
C TRP A 434 -0.82 0.98 -5.15
N SER A 435 -0.67 2.28 -4.98
CA SER A 435 0.48 3.03 -5.50
C SER A 435 1.73 2.84 -4.65
N PRO A 436 2.93 3.09 -5.20
CA PRO A 436 4.06 3.50 -4.38
C PRO A 436 3.74 4.75 -3.56
N ARG A 437 4.62 5.14 -2.62
CA ARG A 437 4.50 6.41 -1.91
C ARG A 437 4.64 7.59 -2.87
N LEU A 438 3.86 8.63 -2.63
CA LEU A 438 4.00 9.91 -3.34
C LEU A 438 5.31 10.57 -2.89
N MET A 439 6.24 10.82 -3.82
CA MET A 439 7.50 11.50 -3.53
C MET A 439 7.34 13.02 -3.50
#